data_59f2ca905d6542b67d7da859b80ba47a
#
_entry.id   59f2ca905d6542b67d7da859b80ba47a
#
_cell.length_a   1.000
_cell.length_b   1.000
_cell.length_c   1.000
_cell.angle_alpha   90.00
_cell.angle_beta   90.00
_cell.angle_gamma   90.00
#
_symmetry.space_group_name_H-M   'P 1'
#
loop_
_entity.id
_entity.type
_entity.pdbx_description
1 polymer ?
#
loop_
_entity_poly.entity_id
_entity_poly.type
_entity_poly.pdbx_seq_one_letter_code
_entity_poly.pdbx_strand_id
1 'polypeptide(L)' 'MTDESLTEREVEVLRQVADGNRNRDIAKNLFISEETVKVHIKHIMEKLGATDRTQAVAIGVRRGIIQL' A
#
# COMPACT_ATOMS: atom_id res chain seq x y z
N MET A 1 10.28 -19.47 7.10
CA MET A 1 9.28 -18.63 7.51
C MET A 1 8.71 -17.82 6.41
N THR A 2 7.49 -17.84 6.30
CA THR A 2 6.89 -17.14 5.29
C THR A 2 6.76 -15.75 5.60
N ASP A 3 7.23 -14.99 4.77
CA ASP A 3 7.27 -13.63 5.02
C ASP A 3 6.30 -12.95 4.14
N GLU A 4 5.28 -12.42 4.72
CA GLU A 4 4.33 -11.67 3.97
C GLU A 4 4.75 -10.22 3.85
N SER A 5 6.04 -9.99 3.80
CA SER A 5 6.57 -8.65 3.66
C SER A 5 6.15 -8.03 2.36
N LEU A 6 5.94 -6.74 2.39
CA LEU A 6 5.62 -6.00 1.19
C LEU A 6 6.86 -5.81 0.34
N THR A 7 6.67 -5.77 -0.97
CA THR A 7 7.76 -5.41 -1.87
C THR A 7 8.03 -3.92 -1.75
N GLU A 8 9.16 -3.48 -2.29
CA GLU A 8 9.48 -2.06 -2.27
C GLU A 8 8.40 -1.23 -2.94
N ARG A 9 7.88 -1.72 -4.06
CA ARG A 9 6.82 -1.01 -4.76
C ARG A 9 5.55 -0.94 -3.92
N GLU A 10 5.23 -2.01 -3.22
CA GLU A 10 4.06 -2.02 -2.36
C GLU A 10 4.22 -1.06 -1.19
N VAL A 11 5.42 -0.97 -0.63
CA VAL A 11 5.69 -0.01 0.42
C VAL A 11 5.49 1.41 -0.09
N GLU A 12 5.98 1.71 -1.30
CA GLU A 12 5.78 3.03 -1.90
C GLU A 12 4.29 3.35 -2.07
N VAL A 13 3.52 2.37 -2.56
CA VAL A 13 2.09 2.57 -2.74
C VAL A 13 1.42 2.83 -1.39
N LEU A 14 1.73 2.00 -0.40
CA LEU A 14 1.12 2.15 0.92
C LEU A 14 1.47 3.49 1.55
N ARG A 15 2.71 3.95 1.37
CA ARG A 15 3.13 5.24 1.90
C ARG A 15 2.31 6.36 1.28
N GLN A 16 2.05 6.28 -0.02
CA GLN A 16 1.26 7.31 -0.68
C GLN A 16 -0.22 7.26 -0.27
N VAL A 17 -0.72 6.06 0.01
CA VAL A 17 -2.07 5.93 0.56
C VAL A 17 -2.13 6.62 1.92
N ALA A 18 -1.11 6.41 2.75
CA ALA A 18 -1.04 7.03 4.07
C ALA A 18 -0.97 8.55 3.98
N ASP A 19 -0.37 9.06 2.92
CA ASP A 19 -0.26 10.50 2.70
C ASP A 19 -1.57 11.11 2.16
N GLY A 20 -2.57 10.29 1.91
CA GLY A 20 -3.86 10.78 1.44
C GLY A 20 -3.98 10.87 -0.07
N ASN A 21 -3.04 10.33 -0.80
CA ASN A 21 -3.12 10.36 -2.26
C ASN A 21 -4.17 9.40 -2.77
N ARG A 22 -4.86 9.82 -3.82
CA ARG A 22 -5.83 8.95 -4.49
C ARG A 22 -5.11 8.05 -5.47
N ASN A 23 -5.78 6.98 -5.89
CA ASN A 23 -5.18 6.04 -6.82
C ASN A 23 -4.65 6.74 -8.07
N ARG A 24 -5.38 7.75 -8.56
CA ARG A 24 -4.95 8.48 -9.74
C ARG A 24 -3.61 9.19 -9.51
N ASP A 25 -3.46 9.78 -8.32
CA ASP A 25 -2.23 10.49 -8.00
C ASP A 25 -1.07 9.52 -7.84
N ILE A 26 -1.33 8.39 -7.20
CA ILE A 26 -0.31 7.36 -7.02
C ILE A 26 0.15 6.86 -8.39
N ALA A 27 -0.81 6.61 -9.29
CA ALA A 27 -0.50 6.15 -10.63
C ALA A 27 0.41 7.14 -11.35
N LYS A 28 0.08 8.42 -11.25
CA LYS A 28 0.90 9.47 -11.88
C LYS A 28 2.29 9.52 -11.27
N ASN A 29 2.36 9.47 -9.95
CA ASN A 29 3.65 9.59 -9.26
C ASN A 29 4.57 8.42 -9.56
N LEU A 30 4.02 7.25 -9.79
CA LEU A 30 4.80 6.04 -10.00
C LEU A 30 4.88 5.63 -11.47
N PHE A 31 4.25 6.39 -12.35
CA PHE A 31 4.25 6.10 -13.80
C PHE A 31 3.65 4.75 -14.12
N ILE A 32 2.55 4.43 -13.47
CA ILE A 32 1.81 3.18 -13.70
C ILE A 32 0.33 3.52 -13.87
N SER A 33 -0.47 2.55 -14.28
CA SER A 33 -1.89 2.78 -14.46
C SER A 33 -2.63 2.72 -13.12
N GLU A 34 -3.82 3.31 -13.08
CA GLU A 34 -4.66 3.20 -11.89
C GLU A 34 -5.04 1.77 -11.60
N GLU A 35 -5.23 0.97 -12.66
CA GLU A 35 -5.53 -0.44 -12.48
C GLU A 35 -4.40 -1.15 -11.76
N THR A 36 -3.16 -0.82 -12.13
CA THR A 36 -2.00 -1.41 -11.47
C THR A 36 -1.96 -1.01 -10.00
N VAL A 37 -2.30 0.27 -9.71
CA VAL A 37 -2.35 0.73 -8.31
C VAL A 37 -3.39 -0.10 -7.54
N LYS A 38 -4.55 -0.33 -8.13
CA LYS A 38 -5.59 -1.13 -7.47
C LYS A 38 -5.10 -2.54 -7.15
N VAL A 39 -4.37 -3.14 -8.09
CA VAL A 39 -3.83 -4.48 -7.88
C VAL A 39 -2.82 -4.47 -6.74
N HIS A 40 -1.95 -3.46 -6.71
CA HIS A 40 -0.98 -3.34 -5.62
C HIS A 40 -1.68 -3.22 -4.28
N ILE A 41 -2.73 -2.38 -4.21
CA ILE A 41 -3.45 -2.18 -2.95
C ILE A 41 -4.12 -3.47 -2.51
N LYS A 42 -4.70 -4.20 -3.46
CA LYS A 42 -5.33 -5.47 -3.14
C LYS A 42 -4.31 -6.44 -2.52
N HIS A 43 -3.14 -6.55 -3.13
CA HIS A 43 -2.11 -7.45 -2.61
C HIS A 43 -1.61 -7.00 -1.25
N ILE A 44 -1.47 -5.68 -1.05
CA ILE A 44 -1.07 -5.14 0.24
C ILE A 44 -2.08 -5.54 1.32
N MET A 45 -3.36 -5.35 1.02
CA MET A 45 -4.40 -5.69 2.00
C MET A 45 -4.38 -7.18 2.32
N GLU A 46 -4.18 -8.02 1.30
CA GLU A 46 -4.11 -9.46 1.53
C GLU A 46 -2.92 -9.82 2.40
N LYS A 47 -1.77 -9.22 2.11
CA LYS A 47 -0.57 -9.54 2.86
C LYS A 47 -0.64 -9.07 4.31
N LEU A 48 -1.30 -7.95 4.55
CA LEU A 48 -1.40 -7.40 5.90
C LEU A 48 -2.63 -7.91 6.65
N GLY A 49 -3.52 -8.62 5.97
CA GLY A 49 -4.75 -9.07 6.60
C GLY A 49 -5.71 -7.92 6.85
N ALA A 50 -5.65 -6.87 6.03
CA ALA A 50 -6.49 -5.70 6.19
C ALA A 50 -7.77 -5.85 5.38
N THR A 51 -8.86 -5.30 5.90
CA THR A 51 -10.14 -5.37 5.21
C THR A 51 -10.41 -4.14 4.37
N ASP A 52 -9.69 -3.05 4.61
CA ASP A 52 -9.80 -1.86 3.78
C ASP A 52 -8.47 -1.11 3.83
N ARG A 53 -8.37 -0.04 3.02
CA ARG A 53 -7.09 0.64 2.90
C ARG A 53 -6.72 1.44 4.15
N THR A 54 -7.71 1.92 4.90
CA THR A 54 -7.43 2.61 6.15
C THR A 54 -6.80 1.65 7.15
N GLN A 55 -7.33 0.43 7.24
CA GLN A 55 -6.76 -0.57 8.12
C GLN A 55 -5.37 -0.97 7.67
N ALA A 56 -5.14 -1.03 6.36
CA ALA A 56 -3.82 -1.35 5.83
C ALA A 56 -2.79 -0.33 6.28
N VAL A 57 -3.16 0.96 6.27
CA VAL A 57 -2.26 2.01 6.74
C VAL A 57 -1.97 1.83 8.24
N ALA A 58 -3.01 1.59 9.02
CA ALA A 58 -2.85 1.42 10.46
C ALA A 58 -1.93 0.25 10.77
N ILE A 59 -2.10 -0.87 10.07
CA ILE A 59 -1.26 -2.03 10.27
C ILE A 59 0.17 -1.72 9.83
N GLY A 60 0.32 -1.03 8.71
CA GLY A 60 1.64 -0.67 8.20
C GLY A 60 2.42 0.19 9.19
N VAL A 61 1.73 1.15 9.82
CA VAL A 61 2.38 2.00 10.82
C VAL A 61 2.75 1.18 12.04
N ARG A 62 1.80 0.35 12.51
CA ARG A 62 2.03 -0.45 13.72
C ARG A 62 3.19 -1.41 13.56
N ARG A 63 3.37 -1.97 12.36
CA ARG A 63 4.45 -2.90 12.11
C ARG A 63 5.75 -2.21 11.70
N GLY A 64 5.74 -0.90 11.60
CA GLY A 64 6.92 -0.15 11.22
C GLY A 64 7.25 -0.22 9.74
N ILE A 65 6.30 -0.64 8.90
CA ILE A 65 6.52 -0.71 7.47
C ILE A 65 6.55 0.70 6.88
N ILE A 66 5.68 1.56 7.39
CA ILE A 66 5.65 2.97 6.98
C ILE A 66 5.58 3.83 8.23
N GLN A 67 5.87 5.11 8.06
CA GLN A 67 5.77 6.08 9.14
C GLN A 67 4.87 7.22 8.70
N LEU A 68 4.18 7.80 9.65
CA LEU A 68 3.35 8.97 9.38
C LEU A 68 4.06 10.25 9.77
#